data_64a8a3c665fff56abb10acc7cd83204b
#
_entry.id   64a8a3c665fff56abb10acc7cd83204b
#
_cell.length_a   1.000
_cell.length_b   1.000
_cell.length_c   1.000
_cell.angle_alpha   90.00
_cell.angle_beta   90.00
_cell.angle_gamma   90.00
#
_symmetry.space_group_name_H-M   'P 1'
#
loop_
_entity.id
_entity.type
_entity.pdbx_description
1 polymer ?
#
loop_
_entity_poly.entity_id
_entity_poly.type
_entity_poly.pdbx_seq_one_letter_code
_entity_poly.pdbx_strand_id
1 'polypeptide(L)'
;VALVGGEAAYFGLQTQGSAPTGKIAIFSVWGGQDADGPEYSGPFGGEGTGMTVRIRHRWEPGRRERLVLAAEGDGWWRAEVSGRLVGRIRVDATWGGIAPQTVMWTERYAPPLRRCADLGHAVAIFGEPVADGGVRPLGHRNHLAPNPGCPGSFVEDLDGGVRHVMGAPAAPGP
;
A
#
# COMPACT_ATOMS: atom_id res chain seq x y z
N VAL A 1 1.66 -7.22 0.75
CA VAL A 1 1.37 -8.67 0.86
C VAL A 1 2.35 -9.46 0.00
N ALA A 2 2.46 -10.75 0.23
CA ALA A 2 3.09 -11.70 -0.67
C ALA A 2 2.07 -12.79 -1.01
N LEU A 3 2.23 -13.40 -2.20
CA LEU A 3 1.44 -14.55 -2.59
C LEU A 3 2.24 -15.83 -2.30
N VAL A 4 1.57 -16.89 -1.87
CA VAL A 4 2.23 -18.17 -1.56
C VAL A 4 2.81 -18.76 -2.85
N GLY A 5 4.11 -19.03 -2.85
CA GLY A 5 4.84 -19.50 -4.03
C GLY A 5 5.15 -18.42 -5.07
N GLY A 6 4.74 -17.19 -4.80
CA GLY A 6 4.93 -16.04 -5.68
C GLY A 6 5.80 -14.96 -5.09
N GLU A 7 5.80 -13.80 -5.76
CA GLU A 7 6.54 -12.62 -5.34
C GLU A 7 5.67 -11.65 -4.51
N ALA A 8 6.24 -10.50 -4.19
CA ALA A 8 5.56 -9.46 -3.44
C ALA A 8 4.47 -8.75 -4.26
N ALA A 9 3.48 -8.28 -3.56
CA ALA A 9 2.47 -7.37 -4.10
C ALA A 9 2.22 -6.23 -3.11
N TYR A 10 1.90 -5.05 -3.61
CA TYR A 10 1.41 -3.97 -2.75
C TYR A 10 0.13 -3.36 -3.31
N PHE A 11 -0.71 -2.93 -2.39
CA PHE A 11 -1.92 -2.20 -2.67
C PHE A 11 -2.04 -1.04 -1.70
N GLY A 12 -2.26 0.18 -2.20
CA GLY A 12 -2.29 1.35 -1.36
C GLY A 12 -2.72 2.63 -2.05
N LEU A 13 -2.51 3.72 -1.32
CA LEU A 13 -2.82 5.08 -1.75
C LEU A 13 -1.53 5.89 -1.86
N GLN A 14 -1.42 6.69 -2.91
CA GLN A 14 -0.29 7.61 -3.09
C GLN A 14 -0.80 9.04 -3.24
N THR A 15 -0.07 9.99 -2.67
CA THR A 15 -0.39 11.42 -2.76
C THR A 15 -0.13 11.99 -4.16
N GLN A 16 0.82 11.40 -4.88
CA GLN A 16 1.23 11.88 -6.19
C GLN A 16 1.60 10.69 -7.09
N GLY A 17 0.79 10.46 -8.11
CA GLY A 17 1.06 9.50 -9.17
C GLY A 17 1.56 10.21 -10.43
N SER A 18 2.32 9.49 -11.26
CA SER A 18 2.79 9.98 -12.56
C SER A 18 1.82 9.64 -13.70
N ALA A 19 1.11 8.53 -13.58
CA ALA A 19 0.10 8.08 -14.53
C ALA A 19 -0.93 7.19 -13.81
N PRO A 20 -2.16 7.65 -13.61
CA PRO A 20 -2.62 9.03 -13.72
C PRO A 20 -1.99 9.97 -12.69
N THR A 21 -1.96 11.27 -12.97
CA THR A 21 -1.36 12.28 -12.07
C THR A 21 -2.25 12.59 -10.86
N GLY A 22 -1.60 13.02 -9.75
CA GLY A 22 -2.26 13.39 -8.51
C GLY A 22 -2.48 12.22 -7.57
N LYS A 23 -3.48 12.32 -6.69
CA LYS A 23 -3.82 11.25 -5.74
C LYS A 23 -4.36 10.03 -6.48
N ILE A 24 -3.77 8.88 -6.20
CA ILE A 24 -4.12 7.61 -6.84
C ILE A 24 -4.31 6.49 -5.83
N ALA A 25 -5.10 5.49 -6.24
CA ALA A 25 -5.01 4.13 -5.71
C ALA A 25 -4.19 3.29 -6.69
N ILE A 26 -3.33 2.44 -6.17
CA ILE A 26 -2.38 1.62 -6.93
C ILE A 26 -2.34 0.21 -6.40
N PHE A 27 -2.35 -0.76 -7.30
CA PHE A 27 -2.07 -2.16 -7.02
C PHE A 27 -0.98 -2.64 -7.97
N SER A 28 0.05 -3.28 -7.43
CA SER A 28 1.20 -3.77 -8.20
C SER A 28 1.62 -5.14 -7.70
N VAL A 29 2.05 -5.99 -8.63
CA VAL A 29 2.53 -7.34 -8.33
C VAL A 29 3.83 -7.60 -9.08
N TRP A 30 4.89 -7.92 -8.35
CA TRP A 30 6.15 -8.40 -8.94
C TRP A 30 5.92 -9.78 -9.56
N GLY A 31 6.50 -10.03 -10.74
CA GLY A 31 6.23 -11.24 -11.50
C GLY A 31 4.82 -11.32 -12.09
N GLY A 32 4.01 -10.26 -11.98
CA GLY A 32 2.72 -10.17 -12.66
C GLY A 32 2.88 -10.33 -14.19
N GLN A 33 2.00 -11.10 -14.80
CA GLN A 33 2.08 -11.49 -16.22
C GLN A 33 1.21 -10.63 -17.13
N ASP A 34 0.08 -10.13 -16.60
CA ASP A 34 -0.90 -9.34 -17.32
C ASP A 34 -1.65 -8.40 -16.39
N ALA A 35 -2.22 -7.32 -16.92
CA ALA A 35 -2.95 -6.33 -16.13
C ALA A 35 -4.09 -5.72 -16.92
N ASP A 36 -5.23 -5.52 -16.24
CA ASP A 36 -6.43 -4.88 -16.79
C ASP A 36 -6.96 -3.85 -15.76
N GLY A 37 -7.13 -2.62 -16.20
CA GLY A 37 -7.57 -1.53 -15.34
C GLY A 37 -8.23 -0.38 -16.08
N PRO A 38 -9.17 0.33 -15.43
CA PRO A 38 -10.00 1.32 -16.09
C PRO A 38 -9.28 2.62 -16.49
N GLU A 39 -8.18 2.99 -15.84
CA GLU A 39 -7.47 4.23 -16.16
C GLU A 39 -6.02 4.00 -16.57
N TYR A 40 -5.32 3.10 -15.91
CA TYR A 40 -3.95 2.74 -16.24
C TYR A 40 -3.67 1.29 -15.88
N SER A 41 -3.09 0.55 -16.81
CA SER A 41 -2.54 -0.79 -16.62
C SER A 41 -1.27 -0.94 -17.44
N GLY A 42 -0.26 -1.62 -16.91
CA GLY A 42 0.97 -1.85 -17.64
C GLY A 42 2.11 -2.35 -16.78
N PRO A 43 3.27 -2.60 -17.41
CA PRO A 43 4.45 -3.04 -16.69
C PRO A 43 5.06 -1.92 -15.85
N PHE A 44 5.77 -2.29 -14.79
CA PHE A 44 6.67 -1.42 -14.06
C PHE A 44 8.07 -2.01 -14.00
N GLY A 45 9.07 -1.14 -13.73
CA GLY A 45 10.47 -1.49 -13.57
C GLY A 45 11.12 -0.62 -12.51
N GLY A 46 12.45 -0.78 -12.34
CA GLY A 46 13.24 -0.01 -11.38
C GLY A 46 13.52 -0.79 -10.09
N GLU A 47 12.51 -1.23 -9.38
CA GLU A 47 12.61 -2.05 -8.17
C GLU A 47 12.29 -3.53 -8.44
N GLY A 48 12.61 -4.01 -9.62
CA GLY A 48 12.18 -5.30 -10.16
C GLY A 48 11.18 -5.08 -11.28
N THR A 49 10.60 -6.16 -11.79
CA THR A 49 9.64 -6.14 -12.89
C THR A 49 8.31 -6.75 -12.48
N GLY A 50 7.23 -6.23 -13.00
CA GLY A 50 5.89 -6.73 -12.75
C GLY A 50 4.84 -5.89 -13.42
N MET A 51 3.59 -6.07 -12.99
CA MET A 51 2.43 -5.37 -13.53
C MET A 51 1.81 -4.47 -12.47
N THR A 52 1.25 -3.35 -12.91
CA THR A 52 0.59 -2.37 -12.06
C THR A 52 -0.71 -1.88 -12.68
N VAL A 53 -1.70 -1.65 -11.85
CA VAL A 53 -2.95 -0.97 -12.20
C VAL A 53 -3.15 0.23 -11.28
N ARG A 54 -3.69 1.32 -11.82
CA ARG A 54 -3.84 2.59 -11.09
C ARG A 54 -5.09 3.32 -11.52
N ILE A 55 -5.71 4.00 -10.55
CA ILE A 55 -6.82 4.94 -10.83
C ILE A 55 -6.61 6.25 -10.07
N ARG A 56 -7.15 7.35 -10.57
CA ARG A 56 -7.35 8.56 -9.76
C ARG A 56 -8.31 8.26 -8.63
N HIS A 57 -7.86 8.54 -7.42
CA HIS A 57 -8.69 8.37 -6.24
C HIS A 57 -8.47 9.55 -5.29
N ARG A 58 -9.45 10.45 -5.22
CA ARG A 58 -9.37 11.67 -4.41
C ARG A 58 -9.74 11.39 -2.96
N TRP A 59 -8.94 10.56 -2.31
CA TRP A 59 -9.10 10.34 -0.88
C TRP A 59 -8.85 11.62 -0.07
N GLU A 60 -9.54 11.74 1.06
CA GLU A 60 -9.46 12.90 1.95
C GLU A 60 -8.89 12.49 3.31
N PRO A 61 -8.02 13.33 3.93
CA PRO A 61 -7.57 13.09 5.28
C PRO A 61 -8.76 12.95 6.25
N GLY A 62 -8.64 12.01 7.20
CA GLY A 62 -9.69 11.74 8.19
C GLY A 62 -10.84 10.85 7.69
N ARG A 63 -10.90 10.54 6.40
CA ARG A 63 -11.87 9.57 5.88
C ARG A 63 -11.28 8.16 5.81
N ARG A 64 -12.10 7.18 6.15
CA ARG A 64 -11.72 5.77 6.05
C ARG A 64 -11.86 5.29 4.60
N GLU A 65 -10.81 4.70 4.09
CA GLU A 65 -10.80 3.98 2.81
C GLU A 65 -10.72 2.48 3.07
N ARG A 66 -11.53 1.71 2.35
CA ARG A 66 -11.52 0.25 2.43
C ARG A 66 -10.78 -0.30 1.21
N LEU A 67 -9.68 -1.00 1.45
CA LEU A 67 -8.89 -1.68 0.42
C LEU A 67 -9.27 -3.16 0.43
N VAL A 68 -9.59 -3.71 -0.73
CA VAL A 68 -9.99 -5.12 -0.89
C VAL A 68 -9.15 -5.75 -1.98
N LEU A 69 -8.55 -6.90 -1.69
CA LEU A 69 -7.93 -7.80 -2.66
C LEU A 69 -8.74 -9.08 -2.70
N ALA A 70 -9.07 -9.56 -3.89
CA ALA A 70 -9.83 -10.79 -4.09
C ALA A 70 -9.27 -11.59 -5.27
N ALA A 71 -9.13 -12.90 -5.07
CA ALA A 71 -8.84 -13.83 -6.16
C ALA A 71 -10.11 -14.03 -7.01
N GLU A 72 -9.95 -14.03 -8.35
CA GLU A 72 -11.05 -14.25 -9.30
C GLU A 72 -10.92 -15.57 -10.10
N GLY A 73 -9.90 -16.39 -9.76
CA GLY A 73 -9.57 -17.60 -10.50
C GLY A 73 -8.56 -17.36 -11.63
N ASP A 74 -8.00 -18.44 -12.18
CA ASP A 74 -7.03 -18.42 -13.28
C ASP A 74 -5.83 -17.47 -13.09
N GLY A 75 -5.41 -17.29 -11.83
CA GLY A 75 -4.32 -16.40 -11.44
C GLY A 75 -4.70 -14.92 -11.38
N TRP A 76 -5.94 -14.53 -11.65
CA TRP A 76 -6.36 -13.14 -11.55
C TRP A 76 -6.64 -12.69 -10.12
N TRP A 77 -6.12 -11.53 -9.78
CA TRP A 77 -6.34 -10.82 -8.52
C TRP A 77 -6.94 -9.45 -8.80
N ARG A 78 -8.06 -9.16 -8.17
CA ARG A 78 -8.77 -7.88 -8.25
C ARG A 78 -8.48 -7.01 -7.04
N ALA A 79 -8.24 -5.72 -7.28
CA ALA A 79 -8.08 -4.69 -6.27
C ALA A 79 -9.20 -3.66 -6.35
N GLU A 80 -9.79 -3.33 -5.20
CA GLU A 80 -10.82 -2.28 -5.07
C GLU A 80 -10.50 -1.34 -3.91
N VAL A 81 -10.77 -0.05 -4.12
CA VAL A 81 -10.73 0.96 -3.06
C VAL A 81 -12.12 1.54 -2.86
N SER A 82 -12.67 1.38 -1.65
CA SER A 82 -14.01 1.87 -1.28
C SER A 82 -15.10 1.53 -2.31
N GLY A 83 -15.07 0.30 -2.84
CA GLY A 83 -16.01 -0.21 -3.84
C GLY A 83 -15.73 0.19 -5.29
N ARG A 84 -14.67 0.96 -5.56
CA ARG A 84 -14.23 1.27 -6.92
C ARG A 84 -13.15 0.29 -7.36
N LEU A 85 -13.31 -0.27 -8.55
CA LEU A 85 -12.28 -1.11 -9.17
C LEU A 85 -11.02 -0.28 -9.45
N VAL A 86 -9.89 -0.72 -8.92
CA VAL A 86 -8.56 -0.20 -9.28
C VAL A 86 -8.02 -0.93 -10.50
N GLY A 87 -8.25 -2.23 -10.56
CA GLY A 87 -7.90 -3.09 -11.69
C GLY A 87 -7.66 -4.51 -11.24
N ARG A 88 -7.18 -5.31 -12.18
CA ARG A 88 -6.85 -6.73 -11.99
C ARG A 88 -5.44 -7.01 -12.50
N ILE A 89 -4.75 -7.91 -11.84
CA ILE A 89 -3.42 -8.38 -12.29
C ILE A 89 -3.46 -9.90 -12.29
N ARG A 90 -2.96 -10.48 -13.37
CA ARG A 90 -2.80 -11.93 -13.50
C ARG A 90 -1.38 -12.32 -13.10
N VAL A 91 -1.29 -13.32 -12.27
CA VAL A 91 -0.06 -13.97 -11.85
C VAL A 91 -0.04 -15.41 -12.35
N ASP A 92 1.04 -16.12 -12.09
CA ASP A 92 1.07 -17.55 -12.38
C ASP A 92 -0.04 -18.27 -11.58
N ALA A 93 -0.85 -19.08 -12.27
CA ALA A 93 -1.98 -19.77 -11.66
C ALA A 93 -1.56 -20.81 -10.60
N THR A 94 -0.29 -21.17 -10.56
CA THR A 94 0.25 -22.06 -9.52
C THR A 94 0.54 -21.35 -8.20
N TRP A 95 0.52 -20.00 -8.19
CA TRP A 95 0.66 -19.23 -6.95
C TRP A 95 -0.60 -19.40 -6.10
N GLY A 96 -0.38 -19.59 -4.81
CA GLY A 96 -1.48 -19.75 -3.84
C GLY A 96 -2.12 -18.42 -3.44
N GLY A 97 -2.85 -18.48 -2.34
CA GLY A 97 -3.48 -17.30 -1.72
C GLY A 97 -2.48 -16.31 -1.11
N ILE A 98 -3.00 -15.31 -0.43
CA ILE A 98 -2.17 -14.35 0.31
C ILE A 98 -1.42 -15.09 1.41
N ALA A 99 -0.11 -14.89 1.48
CA ALA A 99 0.74 -15.47 2.51
C ALA A 99 0.32 -14.97 3.91
N PRO A 100 0.51 -15.78 4.96
CA PRO A 100 0.04 -15.44 6.32
C PRO A 100 0.73 -14.22 6.94
N GLN A 101 1.83 -13.77 6.32
CA GLN A 101 2.52 -12.55 6.74
C GLN A 101 2.25 -11.43 5.75
N THR A 102 1.79 -10.30 6.26
CA THR A 102 1.59 -9.08 5.47
C THR A 102 2.23 -7.90 6.18
N VAL A 103 2.58 -6.87 5.41
CA VAL A 103 3.18 -5.63 5.90
C VAL A 103 2.26 -4.48 5.55
N MET A 104 2.04 -3.59 6.50
CA MET A 104 1.44 -2.28 6.29
C MET A 104 2.53 -1.22 6.52
N TRP A 105 2.67 -0.28 5.61
CA TRP A 105 3.71 0.73 5.73
C TRP A 105 3.27 2.10 5.24
N THR A 106 3.93 3.12 5.74
CA THR A 106 3.87 4.48 5.24
C THR A 106 5.28 4.89 4.87
N GLU A 107 5.46 5.36 3.66
CA GLU A 107 6.77 5.74 3.15
C GLU A 107 6.74 7.07 2.41
N ARG A 108 7.87 7.70 2.33
CA ARG A 108 8.14 8.79 1.40
C ARG A 108 8.93 8.23 0.22
N TYR A 109 8.25 7.99 -0.89
CA TYR A 109 8.88 7.57 -2.14
C TYR A 109 9.42 8.79 -2.89
N ALA A 110 10.67 9.15 -2.61
CA ALA A 110 11.35 10.30 -3.20
C ALA A 110 12.88 10.16 -2.99
N PRO A 111 13.70 10.98 -3.65
CA PRO A 111 15.13 10.98 -3.38
C PRO A 111 15.47 11.08 -1.90
N PRO A 112 16.63 10.54 -1.44
CA PRO A 112 17.03 10.57 -0.04
C PRO A 112 16.94 11.96 0.57
N LEU A 113 16.44 12.04 1.80
CA LEU A 113 16.40 13.29 2.54
C LEU A 113 17.82 13.76 2.88
N ARG A 114 18.08 15.04 2.74
CA ARG A 114 19.31 15.65 3.23
C ARG A 114 19.25 15.90 4.74
N ARG A 115 18.08 16.22 5.25
CA ARG A 115 17.81 16.52 6.66
C ARG A 115 16.42 16.00 7.04
N CYS A 116 16.26 15.59 8.27
CA CYS A 116 14.94 15.21 8.79
C CYS A 116 13.91 16.35 8.72
N ALA A 117 14.34 17.61 8.80
CA ALA A 117 13.46 18.76 8.65
C ALA A 117 12.80 18.87 7.27
N ASP A 118 13.34 18.18 6.27
CA ASP A 118 12.77 18.12 4.90
C ASP A 118 11.71 17.01 4.76
N LEU A 119 11.49 16.24 5.82
CA LEU A 119 10.44 15.23 5.86
C LEU A 119 9.09 15.88 6.13
N GLY A 120 8.17 15.81 5.19
CA GLY A 120 6.81 16.28 5.40
C GLY A 120 6.08 15.46 6.47
N HIS A 121 5.21 16.13 7.23
CA HIS A 121 4.37 15.43 8.20
C HIS A 121 3.27 14.64 7.49
N ALA A 122 3.14 13.37 7.84
CA ALA A 122 2.07 12.52 7.37
C ALA A 122 1.63 11.54 8.46
N VAL A 123 0.33 11.24 8.47
CA VAL A 123 -0.26 10.26 9.39
C VAL A 123 -1.11 9.29 8.58
N ALA A 124 -0.93 8.01 8.83
CA ALA A 124 -1.80 6.96 8.34
C ALA A 124 -2.26 6.08 9.51
N ILE A 125 -3.53 5.74 9.52
CA ILE A 125 -4.09 4.76 10.47
C ILE A 125 -4.54 3.56 9.65
N PHE A 126 -3.96 2.42 9.96
CA PHE A 126 -4.32 1.14 9.37
C PHE A 126 -5.22 0.39 10.35
N GLY A 127 -6.45 0.08 9.92
CA GLY A 127 -7.29 -0.86 10.64
C GLY A 127 -6.73 -2.28 10.52
N GLU A 128 -7.11 -3.14 11.43
CA GLU A 128 -6.72 -4.54 11.41
C GLU A 128 -7.21 -5.21 10.11
N PRO A 129 -6.34 -5.86 9.34
CA PRO A 129 -6.75 -6.57 8.14
C PRO A 129 -7.60 -7.79 8.49
N VAL A 130 -8.53 -8.13 7.61
CA VAL A 130 -9.40 -9.30 7.75
C VAL A 130 -9.33 -10.09 6.46
N ALA A 131 -8.99 -11.37 6.56
CA ALA A 131 -9.05 -12.30 5.44
C ALA A 131 -10.38 -13.07 5.42
N ASP A 132 -10.55 -13.92 4.42
CA ASP A 132 -11.75 -14.72 4.20
C ASP A 132 -12.22 -15.45 5.46
N GLY A 133 -13.54 -15.49 5.66
CA GLY A 133 -14.14 -16.12 6.84
C GLY A 133 -13.90 -15.37 8.15
N GLY A 134 -13.42 -14.14 8.12
CA GLY A 134 -13.17 -13.34 9.31
C GLY A 134 -11.84 -13.62 10.00
N VAL A 135 -10.90 -14.27 9.30
CA VAL A 135 -9.56 -14.55 9.84
C VAL A 135 -8.81 -13.24 10.08
N ARG A 136 -8.27 -13.08 11.27
CA ARG A 136 -7.49 -11.91 11.71
C ARG A 136 -6.06 -12.30 12.05
N PRO A 137 -5.11 -11.35 12.01
CA PRO A 137 -3.75 -11.59 12.46
C PRO A 137 -3.73 -12.05 13.93
N LEU A 138 -2.84 -12.99 14.24
CA LEU A 138 -2.58 -13.40 15.63
C LEU A 138 -1.76 -12.37 16.40
N GLY A 139 -1.10 -11.46 15.72
CA GLY A 139 -0.30 -10.40 16.28
C GLY A 139 0.48 -9.66 15.19
N HIS A 140 1.16 -8.60 15.60
CA HIS A 140 1.99 -7.80 14.70
C HIS A 140 3.28 -7.36 15.40
N ARG A 141 4.23 -6.88 14.61
CA ARG A 141 5.46 -6.26 15.09
C ARG A 141 5.61 -4.91 14.39
N ASN A 142 5.74 -3.87 15.21
CA ASN A 142 6.03 -2.53 14.71
C ASN A 142 7.52 -2.37 14.40
N HIS A 143 7.81 -1.70 13.30
CA HIS A 143 9.17 -1.40 12.88
C HIS A 143 9.24 -0.02 12.24
N LEU A 144 10.25 0.77 12.63
CA LEU A 144 10.54 2.07 12.05
C LEU A 144 11.90 1.99 11.35
N ALA A 145 11.93 2.28 10.06
CA ALA A 145 13.14 2.26 9.26
C ALA A 145 13.35 3.60 8.53
N PRO A 146 14.57 4.12 8.45
CA PRO A 146 15.77 3.65 9.15
C PRO A 146 15.66 3.81 10.67
N ASN A 147 16.43 3.05 11.41
CA ASN A 147 16.47 3.13 12.87
C ASN A 147 17.79 3.77 13.35
N PRO A 148 17.77 4.91 14.09
CA PRO A 148 16.59 5.67 14.45
C PRO A 148 16.02 6.42 13.24
N GLY A 149 14.68 6.54 13.18
CA GLY A 149 14.00 7.38 12.18
C GLY A 149 14.17 8.87 12.45
N CYS A 150 13.58 9.70 11.60
CA CYS A 150 13.55 11.14 11.84
C CYS A 150 12.72 11.47 13.09
N PRO A 151 13.13 12.50 13.88
CA PRO A 151 12.36 12.97 15.03
C PRO A 151 10.89 13.24 14.67
N GLY A 152 9.98 12.83 15.56
CA GLY A 152 8.55 12.92 15.36
C GLY A 152 7.96 11.80 14.50
N SER A 153 8.78 10.86 14.01
CA SER A 153 8.31 9.66 13.35
C SER A 153 8.18 8.52 14.36
N PHE A 154 7.02 7.85 14.36
CA PHE A 154 6.78 6.72 15.24
C PHE A 154 5.65 5.82 14.69
N VAL A 155 5.58 4.63 15.25
CA VAL A 155 4.49 3.67 15.05
C VAL A 155 3.91 3.36 16.41
N GLU A 156 2.59 3.39 16.52
CA GLU A 156 1.89 3.15 17.77
C GLU A 156 0.69 2.24 17.56
N ASP A 157 0.45 1.35 18.51
CA ASP A 157 -0.70 0.49 18.53
C ASP A 157 -1.95 1.25 18.97
N LEU A 158 -3.04 0.98 18.28
CA LEU A 158 -4.37 1.47 18.61
C LEU A 158 -5.29 0.28 18.87
N ASP A 159 -6.42 0.53 19.53
CA ASP A 159 -7.49 -0.46 19.58
C ASP A 159 -8.01 -0.74 18.16
N GLY A 160 -7.77 -1.96 17.68
CA GLY A 160 -8.15 -2.43 16.35
C GLY A 160 -7.33 -1.88 15.18
N GLY A 161 -6.08 -1.46 15.42
CA GLY A 161 -5.21 -1.02 14.33
C GLY A 161 -3.87 -0.48 14.76
N VAL A 162 -3.21 0.22 13.83
CA VAL A 162 -1.88 0.81 14.00
C VAL A 162 -1.85 2.21 13.42
N ARG A 163 -1.26 3.17 14.13
CA ARG A 163 -0.99 4.52 13.64
C ARG A 163 0.48 4.67 13.27
N HIS A 164 0.72 5.07 12.05
CA HIS A 164 2.02 5.47 11.55
C HIS A 164 2.08 7.00 11.48
N VAL A 165 3.11 7.59 12.04
CA VAL A 165 3.41 9.02 11.95
C VAL A 165 4.78 9.16 11.32
N MET A 166 4.87 10.01 10.31
CA MET A 166 6.09 10.36 9.61
C MET A 166 6.34 11.85 9.74
N GLY A 167 7.50 12.21 10.30
CA GLY A 167 7.90 13.59 10.50
C GLY A 167 7.14 14.33 11.63
N ALA A 168 7.74 15.39 12.13
CA ALA A 168 7.09 16.26 13.11
C ALA A 168 6.01 17.15 12.44
N PRO A 169 4.91 17.47 13.14
CA PRO A 169 3.99 18.49 12.65
C PRO A 169 4.73 19.82 12.46
N ALA A 170 4.30 20.58 11.45
CA ALA A 170 4.82 21.93 11.27
C ALA A 170 4.59 22.75 12.55
N ALA A 171 5.58 23.51 12.99
CA ALA A 171 5.37 24.46 14.07
C ALA A 171 4.22 25.40 13.67
N PRO A 172 3.32 25.76 14.61
CA PRO A 172 2.32 26.77 14.32
C PRO A 172 3.06 28.05 13.90
N GLY A 173 2.67 28.59 12.74
CA GLY A 173 3.22 29.86 12.27
C GLY A 173 3.00 30.95 13.31
N PRO A 174 3.87 31.99 13.32
CA PRO A 174 3.74 33.13 14.23
C PRO A 174 2.44 33.89 13.98
#